data_7c0df829782f23e62e1e9ac149d6343f
#
_entry.id   7c0df829782f23e62e1e9ac149d6343f
#
_cell.length_a   1.000
_cell.length_b   1.000
_cell.length_c   1.000
_cell.angle_alpha   90.00
_cell.angle_beta   90.00
_cell.angle_gamma   90.00
#
_symmetry.space_group_name_H-M   'P 1'
#
loop_
_entity.id
_entity.type
_entity.pdbx_description
1 polymer ?
#
loop_
_entity_poly.entity_id
_entity_poly.type
_entity_poly.pdbx_seq_one_letter_code
_entity_poly.pdbx_strand_id
1 'polypeptide(L)'
;CSLPKATAHSAVCALYIFYRLYEKQKWRIIMQITTLEKELSGCSYPGRGIVIGRSADGTKAVTAYFIMGRSANSRNRVFVEDKEGIRTEAFDPSKLEDPSLIIYAPVRVLGKKTIVTNGDQTDTVYDLMSTGKTFEESLRTREFEPDAPNFTPRISGLMTVDNGEYDYAMSILKSHNGNPNQCDRFTFTYDAPIAGEGHFIHTYMNDGSPLPSFEGEPVLVRIEGNIDTFTNMVWENLNEDNKVSLFVRFIDIKTGEYETRIINKNKSVSYTHL
;
A
#
# COMPACT_ATOMS: atom_id res chain seq x y z
N CYS A 1 -3.24 60.44 -36.61
CA CYS A 1 -3.57 59.42 -35.58
C CYS A 1 -2.26 58.83 -35.06
N SER A 2 -1.85 59.20 -33.87
CA SER A 2 -0.67 58.67 -33.18
C SER A 2 -1.11 57.65 -32.17
N LEU A 3 -0.60 56.43 -32.31
CA LEU A 3 -0.77 55.36 -31.32
C LEU A 3 -0.06 55.73 -30.01
N PRO A 4 -0.65 55.47 -28.83
CA PRO A 4 -0.02 55.77 -27.56
C PRO A 4 1.16 54.77 -27.34
N LYS A 5 2.35 55.32 -27.03
CA LYS A 5 3.53 54.55 -26.61
C LYS A 5 3.21 53.89 -25.28
N ALA A 6 3.01 52.57 -25.27
CA ALA A 6 3.00 51.79 -24.04
C ALA A 6 4.36 52.01 -23.34
N THR A 7 4.34 52.51 -22.11
CA THR A 7 5.54 52.76 -21.33
C THR A 7 6.18 51.42 -20.93
N ALA A 8 7.52 51.34 -21.01
CA ALA A 8 8.31 50.14 -20.66
C ALA A 8 7.96 49.58 -19.28
N HIS A 9 7.41 50.41 -18.38
CA HIS A 9 6.93 49.99 -17.04
C HIS A 9 5.73 49.05 -17.09
N SER A 10 4.79 49.22 -18.05
CA SER A 10 3.61 48.37 -18.17
C SER A 10 3.96 46.96 -18.71
N ALA A 11 4.95 46.89 -19.60
CA ALA A 11 5.42 45.62 -20.16
C ALA A 11 6.18 44.78 -19.11
N VAL A 12 7.00 45.38 -18.27
CA VAL A 12 7.73 44.74 -17.19
C VAL A 12 6.75 44.21 -16.11
N CYS A 13 5.72 45.00 -15.77
CA CYS A 13 4.70 44.59 -14.82
C CYS A 13 3.87 43.41 -15.36
N ALA A 14 3.51 43.42 -16.64
CA ALA A 14 2.81 42.31 -17.29
C ALA A 14 3.66 41.04 -17.35
N LEU A 15 4.96 41.16 -17.68
CA LEU A 15 5.90 40.01 -17.64
C LEU A 15 6.06 39.44 -16.24
N TYR A 16 6.14 40.26 -15.21
CA TYR A 16 6.25 39.81 -13.82
C TYR A 16 4.98 39.13 -13.34
N ILE A 17 3.80 39.63 -13.73
CA ILE A 17 2.51 38.96 -13.43
C ILE A 17 2.40 37.61 -14.18
N PHE A 18 2.80 37.59 -15.46
CA PHE A 18 2.84 36.36 -16.25
C PHE A 18 3.83 35.33 -15.66
N TYR A 19 5.02 35.77 -15.24
CA TYR A 19 5.99 34.90 -14.56
C TYR A 19 5.46 34.36 -13.24
N ARG A 20 4.82 35.19 -12.42
CA ARG A 20 4.16 34.77 -11.16
C ARG A 20 2.99 33.81 -11.37
N LEU A 21 2.21 34.01 -12.43
CA LEU A 21 1.12 33.12 -12.81
C LEU A 21 1.67 31.79 -13.36
N TYR A 22 2.73 31.86 -14.17
CA TYR A 22 3.44 30.70 -14.70
C TYR A 22 4.08 29.86 -13.57
N GLU A 23 4.77 30.49 -12.63
CA GLU A 23 5.32 29.86 -11.45
C GLU A 23 4.20 29.22 -10.58
N LYS A 24 3.09 29.95 -10.33
CA LYS A 24 1.92 29.36 -9.64
C LYS A 24 1.30 28.19 -10.40
N GLN A 25 1.33 28.21 -11.72
CA GLN A 25 0.79 27.13 -12.55
C GLN A 25 1.77 25.95 -12.66
N LYS A 26 3.09 26.22 -12.65
CA LYS A 26 4.15 25.21 -12.62
C LYS A 26 4.16 24.43 -11.29
N TRP A 27 3.86 25.10 -10.16
CA TRP A 27 3.68 24.44 -8.86
C TRP A 27 2.31 23.77 -8.72
N ARG A 28 1.40 23.91 -9.67
CA ARG A 28 0.10 23.23 -9.75
C ARG A 28 0.14 21.90 -10.52
N ILE A 29 1.29 21.46 -11.03
CA ILE A 29 1.57 20.05 -11.30
C ILE A 29 2.06 19.41 -9.98
N ILE A 30 1.35 19.69 -8.91
CA ILE A 30 1.33 18.88 -7.70
C ILE A 30 0.68 17.58 -8.14
N MET A 31 1.32 16.45 -7.87
CA MET A 31 0.74 15.11 -8.08
C MET A 31 -0.72 15.17 -7.64
N GLN A 32 -1.65 14.87 -8.54
CA GLN A 32 -3.06 14.86 -8.18
C GLN A 32 -3.23 13.73 -7.18
N ILE A 33 -3.52 14.11 -5.92
CA ILE A 33 -3.94 13.13 -4.93
C ILE A 33 -5.19 12.47 -5.48
N THR A 34 -5.10 11.20 -5.78
CA THR A 34 -6.26 10.41 -6.22
C THR A 34 -7.03 9.87 -5.01
N THR A 35 -8.23 9.37 -5.21
CA THR A 35 -8.94 8.63 -4.18
C THR A 35 -8.61 7.15 -4.32
N LEU A 36 -8.48 6.44 -3.19
CA LEU A 36 -8.25 5.00 -3.20
C LEU A 36 -9.42 4.25 -3.88
N GLU A 37 -10.65 4.74 -3.73
CA GLU A 37 -11.84 4.27 -4.44
C GLU A 37 -11.62 4.24 -5.96
N LYS A 38 -11.11 5.34 -6.53
CA LYS A 38 -10.84 5.44 -7.97
C LYS A 38 -9.77 4.46 -8.43
N GLU A 39 -8.70 4.32 -7.66
CA GLU A 39 -7.60 3.38 -7.98
C GLU A 39 -8.08 1.94 -7.96
N LEU A 40 -8.87 1.55 -6.95
CA LEU A 40 -9.39 0.19 -6.81
C LEU A 40 -10.46 -0.13 -7.85
N SER A 41 -11.44 0.76 -8.07
CA SER A 41 -12.50 0.56 -9.05
C SER A 41 -11.98 0.61 -10.50
N GLY A 42 -10.90 1.34 -10.74
CA GLY A 42 -10.23 1.45 -12.05
C GLY A 42 -9.35 0.26 -12.41
N CYS A 43 -9.03 -0.63 -11.45
CA CYS A 43 -8.13 -1.76 -11.66
C CYS A 43 -8.84 -3.09 -11.34
N SER A 44 -9.08 -3.93 -12.34
CA SER A 44 -9.80 -5.20 -12.14
C SER A 44 -9.01 -6.23 -11.34
N TYR A 45 -7.67 -6.14 -11.33
CA TYR A 45 -6.81 -7.08 -10.62
C TYR A 45 -5.47 -6.46 -10.16
N PRO A 46 -5.46 -5.65 -9.09
CA PRO A 46 -4.22 -5.19 -8.46
C PRO A 46 -3.46 -6.32 -7.72
N GLY A 47 -4.07 -7.50 -7.59
CA GLY A 47 -3.49 -8.68 -6.94
C GLY A 47 -3.46 -8.58 -5.42
N ARG A 48 -2.38 -8.12 -4.84
CA ARG A 48 -2.23 -7.77 -3.42
C ARG A 48 -1.95 -6.28 -3.34
N GLY A 49 -2.50 -5.62 -2.32
CA GLY A 49 -2.28 -4.20 -2.13
C GLY A 49 -2.02 -3.83 -0.67
N ILE A 50 -1.10 -2.90 -0.46
CA ILE A 50 -0.80 -2.30 0.83
C ILE A 50 -1.09 -0.81 0.74
N VAL A 51 -1.85 -0.29 1.70
CA VAL A 51 -2.05 1.14 1.92
C VAL A 51 -1.45 1.49 3.27
N ILE A 52 -0.63 2.54 3.34
CA ILE A 52 -0.15 3.12 4.60
C ILE A 52 -0.32 4.63 4.51
N GLY A 53 -0.80 5.25 5.60
CA GLY A 53 -1.05 6.69 5.63
C GLY A 53 -1.46 7.20 7.00
N ARG A 54 -1.96 8.44 7.02
CA ARG A 54 -2.42 9.12 8.23
C ARG A 54 -3.88 9.52 8.11
N SER A 55 -4.67 9.30 9.14
CA SER A 55 -6.09 9.68 9.19
C SER A 55 -6.28 11.18 8.93
N ALA A 56 -7.48 11.57 8.46
CA ALA A 56 -7.78 12.95 8.10
C ALA A 56 -7.68 13.92 9.28
N ASP A 57 -7.96 13.47 10.51
CA ASP A 57 -7.78 14.23 11.75
C ASP A 57 -6.32 14.24 12.25
N GLY A 58 -5.45 13.49 11.59
CA GLY A 58 -4.02 13.40 11.91
C GLY A 58 -3.69 12.60 13.18
N THR A 59 -4.67 11.93 13.81
CA THR A 59 -4.47 11.24 15.08
C THR A 59 -4.08 9.78 14.96
N LYS A 60 -4.37 9.13 13.82
CA LYS A 60 -4.15 7.70 13.61
C LYS A 60 -3.16 7.44 12.48
N ALA A 61 -2.26 6.50 12.70
CA ALA A 61 -1.53 5.80 11.64
C ALA A 61 -2.45 4.71 11.07
N VAL A 62 -2.53 4.64 9.75
CA VAL A 62 -3.48 3.77 9.02
C VAL A 62 -2.72 2.78 8.17
N THR A 63 -3.08 1.50 8.24
CA THR A 63 -2.64 0.50 7.30
C THR A 63 -3.78 -0.39 6.84
N ALA A 64 -3.76 -0.76 5.56
CA ALA A 64 -4.64 -1.79 5.01
C ALA A 64 -3.82 -2.76 4.16
N TYR A 65 -4.24 -4.01 4.17
CA TYR A 65 -3.71 -5.06 3.31
C TYR A 65 -4.84 -5.91 2.77
N PHE A 66 -4.89 -6.09 1.46
CA PHE A 66 -5.86 -6.99 0.85
C PHE A 66 -5.20 -8.03 -0.06
N ILE A 67 -5.88 -9.16 -0.20
CA ILE A 67 -5.54 -10.19 -1.18
C ILE A 67 -6.69 -10.41 -2.15
N MET A 68 -6.32 -10.63 -3.40
CA MET A 68 -7.22 -11.09 -4.46
C MET A 68 -6.71 -12.41 -5.03
N GLY A 69 -7.57 -13.16 -5.72
CA GLY A 69 -7.24 -14.44 -6.31
C GLY A 69 -8.03 -14.70 -7.59
N ARG A 70 -7.38 -15.26 -8.62
CA ARG A 70 -8.03 -15.70 -9.87
C ARG A 70 -8.25 -17.21 -9.91
N SER A 71 -7.35 -18.00 -9.33
CA SER A 71 -7.47 -19.46 -9.26
C SER A 71 -8.25 -19.92 -8.03
N ALA A 72 -8.77 -21.15 -8.06
CA ALA A 72 -9.45 -21.78 -6.93
C ALA A 72 -8.54 -21.82 -5.69
N ASN A 73 -7.27 -22.22 -5.85
CA ASN A 73 -6.28 -22.26 -4.78
C ASN A 73 -6.02 -20.86 -4.19
N SER A 74 -5.83 -19.84 -5.04
CA SER A 74 -5.59 -18.46 -4.57
C SER A 74 -6.80 -17.83 -3.86
N ARG A 75 -8.03 -18.27 -4.17
CA ARG A 75 -9.28 -17.85 -3.51
C ARG A 75 -9.59 -18.61 -2.23
N ASN A 76 -8.93 -19.77 -2.02
CA ASN A 76 -9.13 -20.63 -0.86
C ASN A 76 -8.35 -20.12 0.37
N ARG A 77 -8.48 -18.84 0.70
CA ARG A 77 -7.77 -18.19 1.80
C ARG A 77 -8.69 -17.35 2.66
N VAL A 78 -8.32 -17.25 3.93
CA VAL A 78 -8.91 -16.33 4.90
C VAL A 78 -7.80 -15.71 5.74
N PHE A 79 -8.03 -14.50 6.24
CA PHE A 79 -7.21 -13.91 7.30
C PHE A 79 -7.75 -14.34 8.66
N VAL A 80 -6.85 -14.74 9.53
CA VAL A 80 -7.13 -15.00 10.94
C VAL A 80 -6.16 -14.21 11.81
N GLU A 81 -6.61 -13.80 12.97
CA GLU A 81 -5.75 -13.12 13.94
C GLU A 81 -4.63 -14.06 14.42
N ASP A 82 -3.43 -13.54 14.55
CA ASP A 82 -2.27 -14.26 15.09
C ASP A 82 -1.46 -13.27 15.96
N LYS A 83 -1.66 -13.35 17.28
CA LYS A 83 -1.12 -12.39 18.25
C LYS A 83 -1.55 -10.96 17.91
N GLU A 84 -0.60 -10.05 17.78
CA GLU A 84 -0.86 -8.67 17.33
C GLU A 84 -0.91 -8.51 15.81
N GLY A 85 -0.72 -9.58 15.05
CA GLY A 85 -0.75 -9.60 13.58
C GLY A 85 -1.89 -10.42 13.03
N ILE A 86 -1.71 -10.87 11.80
CA ILE A 86 -2.60 -11.83 11.12
C ILE A 86 -1.78 -12.87 10.35
N ARG A 87 -2.36 -14.03 10.13
CA ARG A 87 -1.87 -15.03 9.19
C ARG A 87 -2.95 -15.40 8.18
N THR A 88 -2.53 -15.97 7.06
CA THR A 88 -3.43 -16.62 6.11
C THR A 88 -3.66 -18.07 6.52
N GLU A 89 -4.88 -18.55 6.33
CA GLU A 89 -5.25 -19.97 6.43
C GLU A 89 -6.03 -20.38 5.19
N ALA A 90 -6.02 -21.70 4.88
CA ALA A 90 -6.93 -22.25 3.91
C ALA A 90 -8.37 -22.18 4.45
N PHE A 91 -9.30 -21.65 3.66
CA PHE A 91 -10.73 -21.70 4.00
C PHE A 91 -11.23 -23.15 4.02
N ASP A 92 -10.85 -23.94 3.03
CA ASP A 92 -11.11 -25.37 2.93
C ASP A 92 -9.76 -26.11 2.83
N PRO A 93 -9.26 -26.69 3.93
CA PRO A 93 -7.98 -27.40 3.93
C PRO A 93 -7.91 -28.58 2.96
N SER A 94 -9.06 -29.19 2.61
CA SER A 94 -9.12 -30.31 1.67
C SER A 94 -8.79 -29.91 0.22
N LYS A 95 -8.87 -28.60 -0.09
CA LYS A 95 -8.58 -28.01 -1.40
C LYS A 95 -7.22 -27.29 -1.47
N LEU A 96 -6.39 -27.46 -0.45
CA LEU A 96 -5.08 -26.86 -0.39
C LEU A 96 -4.09 -27.69 -1.24
N GLU A 97 -3.67 -27.15 -2.39
CA GLU A 97 -2.74 -27.84 -3.29
C GLU A 97 -1.27 -27.58 -2.89
N ASP A 98 -0.87 -26.31 -2.79
CA ASP A 98 0.48 -25.89 -2.39
C ASP A 98 0.40 -24.74 -1.38
N PRO A 99 0.81 -24.98 -0.12
CA PRO A 99 0.79 -23.94 0.90
C PRO A 99 1.89 -22.88 0.76
N SER A 100 2.96 -23.15 0.04
CA SER A 100 4.22 -22.38 0.12
C SER A 100 4.07 -20.91 -0.26
N LEU A 101 3.20 -20.60 -1.22
CA LEU A 101 2.96 -19.22 -1.69
C LEU A 101 1.67 -18.59 -1.16
N ILE A 102 0.88 -19.34 -0.36
CA ILE A 102 -0.43 -18.86 0.07
C ILE A 102 -0.62 -18.85 1.59
N ILE A 103 0.19 -19.61 2.34
CA ILE A 103 0.15 -19.65 3.82
C ILE A 103 1.38 -18.91 4.37
N TYR A 104 1.15 -17.73 4.95
CA TYR A 104 2.16 -16.86 5.55
C TYR A 104 1.51 -15.90 6.55
N ALA A 105 2.29 -15.16 7.30
CA ALA A 105 1.81 -14.09 8.18
C ALA A 105 1.92 -12.73 7.45
N PRO A 106 0.86 -12.18 6.86
CA PRO A 106 0.94 -10.89 6.15
C PRO A 106 1.30 -9.71 7.05
N VAL A 107 0.92 -9.80 8.33
CA VAL A 107 1.16 -8.73 9.30
C VAL A 107 1.79 -9.29 10.56
N ARG A 108 2.94 -8.74 10.93
CA ARG A 108 3.62 -9.01 12.22
C ARG A 108 4.01 -7.70 12.89
N VAL A 109 4.00 -7.71 14.22
CA VAL A 109 4.37 -6.55 15.05
C VAL A 109 5.68 -6.85 15.78
N LEU A 110 6.65 -5.95 15.67
CA LEU A 110 7.93 -6.00 16.37
C LEU A 110 8.07 -4.73 17.22
N GLY A 111 7.66 -4.80 18.48
CA GLY A 111 7.63 -3.64 19.37
C GLY A 111 6.71 -2.53 18.81
N LYS A 112 7.28 -1.40 18.44
CA LYS A 112 6.56 -0.24 17.88
C LYS A 112 6.39 -0.29 16.36
N LYS A 113 6.80 -1.36 15.73
CA LYS A 113 6.85 -1.51 14.27
C LYS A 113 5.82 -2.52 13.80
N THR A 114 4.99 -2.11 12.85
CA THR A 114 4.06 -3.01 12.13
C THR A 114 4.64 -3.30 10.76
N ILE A 115 4.90 -4.57 10.48
CA ILE A 115 5.41 -5.09 9.21
C ILE A 115 4.23 -5.67 8.43
N VAL A 116 4.05 -5.26 7.17
CA VAL A 116 2.96 -5.72 6.29
C VAL A 116 3.56 -6.17 4.96
N THR A 117 3.30 -7.39 4.52
CA THR A 117 3.80 -7.88 3.23
C THR A 117 2.84 -8.84 2.53
N ASN A 118 3.10 -9.13 1.26
CA ASN A 118 2.27 -10.07 0.47
C ASN A 118 2.78 -11.51 0.44
N GLY A 119 3.74 -11.88 1.28
CA GLY A 119 4.32 -13.22 1.28
C GLY A 119 5.16 -13.52 2.53
N ASP A 120 5.89 -14.60 2.49
CA ASP A 120 6.75 -15.12 3.57
C ASP A 120 7.94 -14.19 3.92
N GLN A 121 8.21 -13.16 3.11
CA GLN A 121 9.20 -12.16 3.47
C GLN A 121 8.85 -11.37 4.74
N THR A 122 7.61 -11.43 5.23
CA THR A 122 7.23 -10.86 6.55
C THR A 122 8.11 -11.43 7.65
N ASP A 123 8.28 -12.75 7.66
CA ASP A 123 9.10 -13.44 8.65
C ASP A 123 10.58 -13.06 8.50
N THR A 124 11.08 -13.00 7.26
CA THR A 124 12.44 -12.54 6.98
C THR A 124 12.71 -11.14 7.54
N VAL A 125 11.79 -10.20 7.28
CA VAL A 125 11.91 -8.82 7.77
C VAL A 125 11.83 -8.79 9.30
N TYR A 126 10.86 -9.49 9.89
CA TYR A 126 10.70 -9.55 11.34
C TYR A 126 11.96 -10.12 12.03
N ASP A 127 12.45 -11.26 11.56
CA ASP A 127 13.58 -11.95 12.17
C ASP A 127 14.88 -11.14 12.05
N LEU A 128 15.19 -10.60 10.87
CA LEU A 128 16.39 -9.80 10.67
C LEU A 128 16.33 -8.46 11.41
N MET A 129 15.17 -7.78 11.43
CA MET A 129 15.01 -6.55 12.20
C MET A 129 15.10 -6.81 13.71
N SER A 130 14.69 -7.98 14.21
CA SER A 130 14.85 -8.35 15.62
C SER A 130 16.32 -8.49 16.03
N THR A 131 17.22 -8.72 15.07
CA THR A 131 18.67 -8.76 15.27
C THR A 131 19.37 -7.42 15.02
N GLY A 132 18.61 -6.35 14.76
CA GLY A 132 19.15 -4.99 14.55
C GLY A 132 19.40 -4.61 13.09
N LYS A 133 19.02 -5.43 12.12
CA LYS A 133 19.06 -5.06 10.70
C LYS A 133 17.98 -4.02 10.38
N THR A 134 18.23 -3.20 9.36
CA THR A 134 17.22 -2.29 8.82
C THR A 134 16.18 -3.03 7.96
N PHE A 135 15.06 -2.37 7.67
CA PHE A 135 14.04 -2.88 6.75
C PHE A 135 14.63 -3.18 5.37
N GLU A 136 15.40 -2.25 4.83
CA GLU A 136 16.03 -2.39 3.52
C GLU A 136 17.06 -3.53 3.49
N GLU A 137 17.94 -3.63 4.52
CA GLU A 137 18.92 -4.73 4.63
C GLU A 137 18.21 -6.08 4.67
N SER A 138 17.09 -6.17 5.38
CA SER A 138 16.30 -7.40 5.48
C SER A 138 15.75 -7.84 4.11
N LEU A 139 15.24 -6.90 3.34
CA LEU A 139 14.67 -7.15 2.01
C LEU A 139 15.74 -7.47 0.96
N ARG A 140 17.01 -7.08 1.15
CA ARG A 140 18.11 -7.45 0.23
C ARG A 140 18.35 -8.95 0.13
N THR A 141 17.89 -9.73 1.10
CA THR A 141 18.01 -11.18 1.10
C THR A 141 16.90 -11.89 0.31
N ARG A 142 15.93 -11.12 -0.20
CA ARG A 142 14.75 -11.63 -0.90
C ARG A 142 14.69 -11.12 -2.35
N GLU A 143 13.91 -11.82 -3.16
CA GLU A 143 13.58 -11.47 -4.53
C GLU A 143 12.07 -11.59 -4.74
N PHE A 144 11.57 -11.34 -5.95
CA PHE A 144 10.18 -11.61 -6.33
C PHE A 144 9.83 -13.10 -6.17
N GLU A 145 8.53 -13.46 -6.31
CA GLU A 145 8.10 -14.86 -6.18
C GLU A 145 8.54 -15.67 -7.42
N PRO A 146 8.96 -16.95 -7.26
CA PRO A 146 9.43 -17.79 -8.36
C PRO A 146 8.27 -18.43 -9.15
N ASP A 147 7.19 -17.70 -9.36
CA ASP A 147 5.95 -18.15 -10.00
C ASP A 147 5.87 -17.76 -11.49
N ALA A 148 6.79 -18.28 -12.31
CA ALA A 148 6.75 -18.03 -13.76
C ALA A 148 5.35 -18.32 -14.34
N PRO A 149 4.87 -17.53 -15.32
CA PRO A 149 5.54 -16.40 -15.98
C PRO A 149 5.33 -15.05 -15.30
N ASN A 150 4.59 -14.99 -14.18
CA ASN A 150 4.21 -13.72 -13.55
C ASN A 150 5.35 -13.08 -12.76
N PHE A 151 6.22 -13.92 -12.14
CA PHE A 151 7.25 -13.43 -11.22
C PHE A 151 6.69 -12.37 -10.27
N THR A 152 5.65 -12.78 -9.52
CA THR A 152 4.84 -11.91 -8.64
C THR A 152 5.72 -11.00 -7.80
N PRO A 153 5.58 -9.67 -7.90
CA PRO A 153 6.33 -8.75 -7.08
C PRO A 153 6.09 -8.98 -5.59
N ARG A 154 7.15 -8.87 -4.78
CA ARG A 154 7.02 -8.80 -3.32
C ARG A 154 6.89 -7.35 -2.91
N ILE A 155 5.73 -6.98 -2.39
CA ILE A 155 5.47 -5.67 -1.82
C ILE A 155 5.54 -5.75 -0.30
N SER A 156 6.11 -4.74 0.33
CA SER A 156 6.30 -4.68 1.77
C SER A 156 6.07 -3.27 2.29
N GLY A 157 5.54 -3.15 3.50
CA GLY A 157 5.40 -1.93 4.26
C GLY A 157 5.94 -2.10 5.67
N LEU A 158 6.58 -1.07 6.17
CA LEU A 158 6.99 -0.93 7.57
C LEU A 158 6.42 0.38 8.10
N MET A 159 5.71 0.32 9.20
CA MET A 159 5.15 1.47 9.88
C MET A 159 5.68 1.53 11.31
N THR A 160 6.23 2.67 11.73
CA THR A 160 6.72 2.91 13.09
C THR A 160 5.81 3.92 13.78
N VAL A 161 5.25 3.55 14.93
CA VAL A 161 4.44 4.45 15.79
C VAL A 161 5.05 4.45 17.18
N ASP A 162 5.66 5.55 17.60
CA ASP A 162 6.32 5.65 18.88
C ASP A 162 6.13 7.03 19.53
N ASN A 163 5.44 7.06 20.66
CA ASN A 163 5.30 8.25 21.54
C ASN A 163 4.88 9.55 20.83
N GLY A 164 3.98 9.46 19.85
CA GLY A 164 3.48 10.62 19.09
C GLY A 164 4.23 10.85 17.77
N GLU A 165 5.31 10.13 17.52
CA GLU A 165 6.02 10.11 16.26
C GLU A 165 5.49 8.99 15.35
N TYR A 166 5.48 9.25 14.04
CA TYR A 166 4.98 8.33 13.03
C TYR A 166 5.71 8.49 11.71
N ASP A 167 6.29 7.42 11.24
CA ASP A 167 6.90 7.28 9.93
C ASP A 167 6.55 5.93 9.29
N TYR A 168 6.78 5.81 8.00
CA TYR A 168 6.67 4.52 7.31
C TYR A 168 7.56 4.42 6.08
N ALA A 169 7.82 3.19 5.67
CA ALA A 169 8.49 2.85 4.43
C ALA A 169 7.68 1.81 3.65
N MET A 170 7.78 1.86 2.32
CA MET A 170 7.22 0.88 1.41
C MET A 170 8.30 0.35 0.47
N SER A 171 8.20 -0.90 0.06
CA SER A 171 9.18 -1.50 -0.85
C SER A 171 8.51 -2.43 -1.85
N ILE A 172 9.13 -2.55 -3.02
CA ILE A 172 8.79 -3.54 -4.03
C ILE A 172 10.06 -4.23 -4.55
N LEU A 173 10.01 -5.55 -4.62
CA LEU A 173 11.00 -6.40 -5.26
C LEU A 173 10.32 -7.02 -6.48
N LYS A 174 10.80 -6.74 -7.69
CA LYS A 174 10.18 -7.22 -8.92
C LYS A 174 11.20 -7.69 -9.94
N SER A 175 10.81 -8.55 -10.86
CA SER A 175 11.65 -8.94 -11.97
C SER A 175 11.89 -7.76 -12.92
N HIS A 176 13.10 -7.63 -13.42
CA HIS A 176 13.42 -6.65 -14.47
C HIS A 176 12.81 -7.08 -15.80
N ASN A 177 11.70 -6.47 -16.21
CA ASN A 177 10.98 -6.80 -17.45
C ASN A 177 10.69 -8.30 -17.62
N GLY A 178 10.33 -9.01 -16.54
CA GLY A 178 10.08 -10.46 -16.58
C GLY A 178 11.35 -11.32 -16.66
N ASN A 179 12.53 -10.75 -16.48
CA ASN A 179 13.79 -11.51 -16.44
C ASN A 179 13.91 -12.27 -15.10
N PRO A 180 13.94 -13.61 -15.09
CA PRO A 180 14.02 -14.41 -13.86
C PRO A 180 15.34 -14.26 -13.10
N ASN A 181 16.38 -13.73 -13.74
CA ASN A 181 17.72 -13.64 -13.16
C ASN A 181 18.08 -12.24 -12.65
N GLN A 182 17.14 -11.31 -12.70
CA GLN A 182 17.38 -9.92 -12.27
C GLN A 182 16.21 -9.40 -11.44
N CYS A 183 16.50 -8.97 -10.22
CA CYS A 183 15.55 -8.37 -9.30
C CYS A 183 15.83 -6.88 -9.13
N ASP A 184 14.84 -6.05 -9.51
CA ASP A 184 14.81 -4.63 -9.19
C ASP A 184 14.26 -4.43 -7.78
N ARG A 185 14.92 -3.56 -6.97
CA ARG A 185 14.59 -3.30 -5.58
C ARG A 185 14.40 -1.81 -5.36
N PHE A 186 13.20 -1.43 -4.94
CA PHE A 186 12.87 -0.04 -4.62
C PHE A 186 12.37 0.05 -3.19
N THR A 187 12.82 1.08 -2.48
CA THR A 187 12.33 1.44 -1.14
C THR A 187 12.00 2.93 -1.13
N PHE A 188 10.83 3.26 -0.62
CA PHE A 188 10.28 4.61 -0.50
C PHE A 188 10.07 4.90 0.98
N THR A 189 10.55 6.04 1.47
CA THR A 189 10.45 6.44 2.88
C THR A 189 9.64 7.71 3.04
N TYR A 190 8.84 7.77 4.10
CA TYR A 190 7.91 8.86 4.39
C TYR A 190 8.06 9.25 5.87
N ASP A 191 8.94 10.23 6.13
CA ASP A 191 9.35 10.62 7.50
C ASP A 191 8.35 11.54 8.20
N ALA A 192 7.48 12.22 7.45
CA ALA A 192 6.49 13.15 8.00
C ALA A 192 5.14 12.99 7.31
N PRO A 193 4.40 11.90 7.57
CA PRO A 193 3.12 11.63 6.92
C PRO A 193 2.09 12.73 7.15
N ILE A 194 1.48 13.21 6.06
CA ILE A 194 0.51 14.31 6.07
C ILE A 194 -0.88 13.76 6.45
N ALA A 195 -1.60 14.50 7.29
CA ALA A 195 -2.97 14.14 7.68
C ALA A 195 -3.90 14.06 6.45
N GLY A 196 -4.66 12.99 6.35
CA GLY A 196 -5.58 12.71 5.23
C GLY A 196 -4.90 12.17 3.98
N GLU A 197 -3.58 11.85 4.04
CA GLU A 197 -2.82 11.30 2.92
C GLU A 197 -2.20 9.96 3.24
N GLY A 198 -2.00 9.15 2.22
CA GLY A 198 -1.32 7.88 2.30
C GLY A 198 -0.78 7.44 0.94
N HIS A 199 -0.12 6.30 0.93
CA HIS A 199 0.43 5.71 -0.27
C HIS A 199 -0.09 4.30 -0.47
N PHE A 200 -0.39 3.98 -1.71
CA PHE A 200 -0.89 2.68 -2.15
C PHE A 200 0.11 2.02 -3.08
N ILE A 201 0.55 0.82 -2.73
CA ILE A 201 1.38 -0.04 -3.57
C ILE A 201 0.68 -1.38 -3.78
N HIS A 202 0.79 -1.93 -4.97
CA HIS A 202 0.14 -3.21 -5.32
C HIS A 202 1.02 -4.05 -6.24
N THR A 203 0.69 -5.33 -6.43
CA THR A 203 1.57 -6.23 -7.17
C THR A 203 1.46 -6.07 -8.69
N TYR A 204 0.26 -5.77 -9.23
CA TYR A 204 0.03 -5.74 -10.68
C TYR A 204 -0.71 -4.49 -11.11
N MET A 205 -0.30 -3.91 -12.23
CA MET A 205 -0.95 -2.73 -12.81
C MET A 205 -2.40 -3.01 -13.23
N ASN A 206 -2.71 -4.22 -13.67
CA ASN A 206 -4.05 -4.67 -14.05
C ASN A 206 -4.08 -6.18 -14.24
N ASP A 207 -5.22 -6.71 -14.70
CA ASP A 207 -5.33 -8.09 -15.16
C ASP A 207 -4.54 -8.31 -16.46
N GLY A 208 -4.12 -9.55 -16.70
CA GLY A 208 -3.31 -9.92 -17.86
C GLY A 208 -2.80 -11.36 -17.83
N SER A 209 -2.09 -11.73 -18.90
CA SER A 209 -1.39 -13.02 -19.01
C SER A 209 -0.14 -12.86 -19.89
N PRO A 210 1.08 -12.76 -19.31
CA PRO A 210 1.35 -12.67 -17.86
C PRO A 210 0.77 -11.41 -17.24
N LEU A 211 0.67 -11.40 -15.89
CA LEU A 211 0.23 -10.23 -15.13
C LEU A 211 1.30 -9.12 -15.20
N PRO A 212 0.94 -7.88 -15.60
CA PRO A 212 1.92 -6.79 -15.65
C PRO A 212 2.27 -6.32 -14.23
N SER A 213 3.56 -6.37 -13.87
CA SER A 213 4.06 -5.88 -12.59
C SER A 213 3.75 -4.40 -12.39
N PHE A 214 3.59 -4.00 -11.10
CA PHE A 214 3.45 -2.59 -10.72
C PHE A 214 4.66 -1.77 -11.19
N GLU A 215 4.40 -0.57 -11.71
CA GLU A 215 5.39 0.38 -12.21
C GLU A 215 5.28 1.73 -11.49
N GLY A 216 6.41 2.40 -11.32
CA GLY A 216 6.48 3.72 -10.70
C GLY A 216 6.64 3.69 -9.18
N GLU A 217 6.29 4.81 -8.56
CA GLU A 217 6.26 5.00 -7.10
C GLU A 217 4.88 4.66 -6.53
N PRO A 218 4.77 4.37 -5.21
CA PRO A 218 3.48 4.17 -4.57
C PRO A 218 2.53 5.35 -4.82
N VAL A 219 1.29 5.05 -5.19
CA VAL A 219 0.29 6.04 -5.58
C VAL A 219 -0.15 6.86 -4.37
N LEU A 220 -0.04 8.19 -4.43
CA LEU A 220 -0.52 9.10 -3.39
C LEU A 220 -2.05 9.11 -3.37
N VAL A 221 -2.65 8.68 -2.27
CA VAL A 221 -4.10 8.51 -2.10
C VAL A 221 -4.63 9.27 -0.88
N ARG A 222 -5.92 9.61 -0.89
CA ARG A 222 -6.60 10.15 0.29
C ARG A 222 -6.94 9.06 1.29
N ILE A 223 -6.77 9.40 2.58
CA ILE A 223 -7.23 8.58 3.70
C ILE A 223 -8.39 9.33 4.36
N GLU A 224 -9.61 8.83 4.16
CA GLU A 224 -10.85 9.49 4.61
C GLU A 224 -11.67 8.55 5.51
N GLY A 225 -12.46 9.16 6.40
CA GLY A 225 -13.37 8.46 7.30
C GLY A 225 -12.69 7.81 8.51
N ASN A 226 -13.51 7.13 9.30
CA ASN A 226 -13.06 6.26 10.39
C ASN A 226 -12.73 4.86 9.86
N ILE A 227 -12.28 3.96 10.74
CA ILE A 227 -11.87 2.61 10.36
C ILE A 227 -12.99 1.83 9.64
N ASP A 228 -14.23 1.95 10.08
CA ASP A 228 -15.36 1.20 9.47
C ASP A 228 -15.69 1.74 8.08
N THR A 229 -15.76 3.08 7.93
CA THR A 229 -16.00 3.72 6.63
C THR A 229 -14.88 3.41 5.65
N PHE A 230 -13.61 3.50 6.09
CA PHE A 230 -12.46 3.20 5.26
C PHE A 230 -12.42 1.71 4.85
N THR A 231 -12.69 0.81 5.79
CA THR A 231 -12.74 -0.64 5.51
C THR A 231 -13.80 -0.99 4.48
N ASN A 232 -15.03 -0.46 4.65
CA ASN A 232 -16.13 -0.69 3.71
C ASN A 232 -15.80 -0.10 2.33
N MET A 233 -15.28 1.12 2.27
CA MET A 233 -14.87 1.75 1.01
C MET A 233 -13.85 0.90 0.27
N VAL A 234 -12.81 0.41 0.94
CA VAL A 234 -11.81 -0.47 0.30
C VAL A 234 -12.45 -1.77 -0.19
N TRP A 235 -13.25 -2.44 0.67
CA TRP A 235 -13.85 -3.72 0.34
C TRP A 235 -14.85 -3.66 -0.82
N GLU A 236 -15.66 -2.62 -0.88
CA GLU A 236 -16.70 -2.44 -1.91
C GLU A 236 -16.12 -2.08 -3.27
N ASN A 237 -14.94 -1.42 -3.31
CA ASN A 237 -14.28 -1.04 -4.55
C ASN A 237 -13.29 -2.09 -5.09
N LEU A 238 -13.00 -3.16 -4.35
CA LEU A 238 -12.30 -4.33 -4.89
C LEU A 238 -13.21 -5.11 -5.83
N ASN A 239 -12.67 -5.55 -6.98
CA ASN A 239 -13.41 -6.38 -7.93
C ASN A 239 -14.07 -7.58 -7.24
N GLU A 240 -15.39 -7.72 -7.39
CA GLU A 240 -16.23 -8.67 -6.66
C GLU A 240 -15.80 -10.12 -6.88
N ASP A 241 -15.45 -10.50 -8.11
CA ASP A 241 -15.09 -11.87 -8.44
C ASP A 241 -13.74 -12.29 -7.87
N ASN A 242 -12.82 -11.34 -7.70
CA ASN A 242 -11.44 -11.61 -7.37
C ASN A 242 -11.07 -11.31 -5.90
N LYS A 243 -11.82 -10.46 -5.19
CA LYS A 243 -11.53 -10.14 -3.79
C LYS A 243 -11.62 -11.37 -2.88
N VAL A 244 -10.71 -11.50 -1.94
CA VAL A 244 -10.60 -12.67 -1.05
C VAL A 244 -10.64 -12.26 0.42
N SER A 245 -9.72 -11.42 0.87
CA SER A 245 -9.66 -10.94 2.25
C SER A 245 -9.08 -9.53 2.33
N LEU A 246 -9.49 -8.79 3.35
CA LEU A 246 -9.04 -7.45 3.69
C LEU A 246 -8.73 -7.38 5.18
N PHE A 247 -7.61 -6.77 5.52
CA PHE A 247 -7.20 -6.34 6.85
C PHE A 247 -7.05 -4.83 6.86
N VAL A 248 -7.56 -4.17 7.90
CA VAL A 248 -7.38 -2.73 8.15
C VAL A 248 -7.04 -2.52 9.62
N ARG A 249 -6.06 -1.65 9.91
CA ARG A 249 -5.70 -1.25 11.28
C ARG A 249 -5.47 0.26 11.35
N PHE A 250 -6.08 0.88 12.36
CA PHE A 250 -5.84 2.25 12.77
C PHE A 250 -5.16 2.24 14.14
N ILE A 251 -3.99 2.89 14.25
CA ILE A 251 -3.19 2.96 15.49
C ILE A 251 -3.17 4.40 15.96
N ASP A 252 -3.55 4.67 17.20
CA ASP A 252 -3.40 5.99 17.82
C ASP A 252 -1.92 6.35 17.92
N ILE A 253 -1.53 7.46 17.30
CA ILE A 253 -0.12 7.84 17.21
C ILE A 253 0.45 8.19 18.59
N LYS A 254 -0.37 8.69 19.53
CA LYS A 254 0.08 9.05 20.88
C LYS A 254 0.15 7.86 21.82
N THR A 255 -0.89 7.03 21.83
CA THR A 255 -1.04 5.95 22.82
C THR A 255 -0.51 4.61 22.32
N GLY A 256 -0.47 4.39 21.00
CA GLY A 256 -0.18 3.10 20.39
C GLY A 256 -1.35 2.12 20.43
N GLU A 257 -2.49 2.50 21.02
CA GLU A 257 -3.72 1.70 20.97
C GLU A 257 -4.23 1.55 19.55
N TYR A 258 -4.79 0.39 19.21
CA TYR A 258 -5.23 0.15 17.84
C TYR A 258 -6.60 -0.52 17.75
N GLU A 259 -7.24 -0.28 16.63
CA GLU A 259 -8.44 -0.97 16.19
C GLU A 259 -8.14 -1.75 14.92
N THR A 260 -8.74 -2.93 14.76
CA THR A 260 -8.55 -3.79 13.60
C THR A 260 -9.90 -4.21 13.01
N ARG A 261 -9.95 -4.32 11.68
CA ARG A 261 -11.07 -4.91 10.93
C ARG A 261 -10.53 -5.97 9.98
N ILE A 262 -11.20 -7.13 9.94
CA ILE A 262 -10.89 -8.21 9.00
C ILE A 262 -12.17 -8.58 8.27
N ILE A 263 -12.12 -8.56 6.95
CA ILE A 263 -13.18 -9.06 6.08
C ILE A 263 -12.66 -10.25 5.28
N ASN A 264 -13.39 -11.35 5.29
CA ASN A 264 -13.10 -12.54 4.50
C ASN A 264 -14.34 -12.87 3.65
N LYS A 265 -14.17 -12.97 2.32
CA LYS A 265 -15.28 -13.32 1.41
C LYS A 265 -15.93 -14.66 1.78
N ASN A 266 -15.12 -15.61 2.21
CA ASN A 266 -15.54 -16.97 2.51
C ASN A 266 -15.96 -17.21 3.99
N LYS A 267 -15.90 -16.17 4.86
CA LYS A 267 -16.39 -16.24 6.25
C LYS A 267 -17.30 -15.05 6.53
N SER A 268 -18.27 -15.22 7.44
CA SER A 268 -19.02 -14.08 7.97
C SER A 268 -18.07 -13.08 8.63
N VAL A 269 -18.36 -11.78 8.48
CA VAL A 269 -17.55 -10.66 9.01
C VAL A 269 -17.39 -10.82 10.52
N SER A 270 -16.16 -10.88 11.02
CA SER A 270 -15.87 -10.76 12.45
C SER A 270 -15.25 -9.38 12.73
N TYR A 271 -15.88 -8.64 13.63
CA TYR A 271 -15.32 -7.39 14.17
C TYR A 271 -14.72 -7.71 15.54
N THR A 272 -13.43 -7.46 15.71
CA THR A 272 -12.76 -7.58 17.01
C THR A 272 -12.42 -6.19 17.52
N HIS A 273 -12.98 -5.84 18.67
CA HIS A 273 -12.56 -4.70 19.47
C HIS A 273 -11.63 -5.25 20.55
N LEU A 274 -10.40 -4.80 20.58
CA LEU A 274 -9.49 -4.94 21.73
C LEU A 274 -9.19 -3.58 22.30
#